data_f39373ec465138f434095c8ede930e8e
#
_entry.id   f39373ec465138f434095c8ede930e8e
#
_cell.length_a   1.000
_cell.length_b   1.000
_cell.length_c   1.000
_cell.angle_alpha   90.00
_cell.angle_beta   90.00
_cell.angle_gamma   90.00
#
_symmetry.space_group_name_H-M   'P 1'
#
loop_
_entity.id
_entity.type
_entity.pdbx_description
1 polymer ?
#
loop_
_entity_poly.entity_id
_entity_poly.type
_entity_poly.pdbx_seq_one_letter_code
_entity_poly.pdbx_strand_id
1 'polypeptide(L)'
;IRPAITWQWAEGAVPFMAGRMADSIMDVLKEHGVEKEKIGIDNLDMPALEAFKKLGMNIVNGWPAVSRARVVKTRDEIELLKQASSIGDAAMWKIKYEWLKPGVREREIEAKVHEFMLERGCEIIYDIIVASGGNTSPYRRWATDKLIRQGDLVIVDINAVGPSGYFIDFVRCFKCAGPYGGAQAKMTGKEIDLYREVYDSMYAGIEQLRVGNTSADVVKAFPEYDDDKYGTVTLQQFAHSIGITLYEGMWMSRAYSMKYPAEIKEHMYFAIETFAGHPELPQTCRLEENVLVTKDGPVIFTRMEHMEEAMVGR
;
A
#
# COMPACT_ATOMS: atom_id res chain seq x y z
N ILE A 1 7.50 32.14 8.73
CA ILE A 1 7.80 31.25 7.61
C ILE A 1 9.21 31.52 7.16
N ARG A 2 10.04 30.48 7.07
CA ARG A 2 11.41 30.55 6.55
C ARG A 2 11.46 29.82 5.20
N PRO A 3 12.26 30.29 4.22
CA PRO A 3 12.38 29.61 2.94
C PRO A 3 13.04 28.24 3.11
N ALA A 4 12.60 27.26 2.31
CA ALA A 4 13.27 25.98 2.24
C ALA A 4 14.67 26.13 1.66
N ILE A 5 15.65 25.44 2.24
CA ILE A 5 17.02 25.40 1.76
C ILE A 5 17.28 23.99 1.22
N THR A 6 17.59 23.90 -0.07
CA THR A 6 17.88 22.64 -0.75
C THR A 6 19.25 22.70 -1.42
N TRP A 7 19.84 21.54 -1.70
CA TRP A 7 21.15 21.43 -2.34
C TRP A 7 21.22 20.42 -3.47
N GLN A 8 20.09 19.96 -3.94
CA GLN A 8 20.01 19.05 -5.09
C GLN A 8 20.68 19.70 -6.30
N TRP A 9 21.54 18.94 -6.98
CA TRP A 9 22.28 19.36 -8.19
C TRP A 9 23.32 20.50 -7.96
N ALA A 10 23.67 20.80 -6.71
CA ALA A 10 24.66 21.84 -6.37
C ALA A 10 25.93 21.21 -5.74
N GLU A 11 26.52 20.21 -6.39
CA GLU A 11 27.58 19.34 -5.86
C GLU A 11 28.66 20.10 -5.05
N GLY A 12 29.29 21.11 -5.63
CA GLY A 12 30.31 21.91 -4.95
C GLY A 12 29.81 22.81 -3.82
N ALA A 13 28.50 23.10 -3.78
CA ALA A 13 27.84 23.94 -2.78
C ALA A 13 27.10 23.15 -1.68
N VAL A 14 27.03 21.83 -1.78
CA VAL A 14 26.26 20.98 -0.85
C VAL A 14 26.67 21.24 0.62
N PRO A 15 27.94 21.24 1.02
CA PRO A 15 28.29 21.50 2.42
C PRO A 15 27.90 22.90 2.90
N PHE A 16 27.99 23.92 2.04
CA PHE A 16 27.56 25.28 2.34
C PHE A 16 26.04 25.37 2.53
N MET A 17 25.28 24.79 1.64
CA MET A 17 23.80 24.81 1.70
C MET A 17 23.28 24.01 2.89
N ALA A 18 23.84 22.83 3.16
CA ALA A 18 23.53 22.02 4.34
C ALA A 18 23.86 22.76 5.64
N GLY A 19 24.97 23.46 5.68
CA GLY A 19 25.35 24.35 6.79
C GLY A 19 24.32 25.44 7.03
N ARG A 20 23.88 26.16 5.98
CA ARG A 20 22.84 27.20 6.09
C ARG A 20 21.52 26.67 6.60
N MET A 21 21.14 25.46 6.16
CA MET A 21 19.93 24.80 6.69
C MET A 21 20.08 24.50 8.17
N ALA A 22 21.23 23.92 8.58
CA ALA A 22 21.51 23.61 9.96
C ALA A 22 21.52 24.86 10.85
N ASP A 23 22.14 25.96 10.39
CA ASP A 23 22.12 27.25 11.08
C ASP A 23 20.66 27.75 11.25
N SER A 24 19.86 27.72 10.19
CA SER A 24 18.47 28.16 10.25
C SER A 24 17.63 27.34 11.24
N ILE A 25 17.86 26.04 11.34
CA ILE A 25 17.18 25.16 12.31
C ILE A 25 17.70 25.48 13.73
N MET A 26 19.00 25.63 13.92
CA MET A 26 19.59 26.00 15.20
C MET A 26 19.04 27.32 15.73
N ASP A 27 18.81 28.31 14.86
CA ASP A 27 18.22 29.58 15.24
C ASP A 27 16.78 29.39 15.76
N VAL A 28 15.97 28.56 15.08
CA VAL A 28 14.62 28.24 15.56
C VAL A 28 14.68 27.54 16.94
N LEU A 29 15.58 26.59 17.11
CA LEU A 29 15.74 25.90 18.39
C LEU A 29 16.11 26.87 19.52
N LYS A 30 16.99 27.83 19.25
CA LYS A 30 17.38 28.90 20.21
C LYS A 30 16.18 29.83 20.51
N GLU A 31 15.41 30.23 19.49
CA GLU A 31 14.20 31.04 19.68
C GLU A 31 13.21 30.38 20.65
N HIS A 32 13.20 29.04 20.72
CA HIS A 32 12.34 28.27 21.62
C HIS A 32 13.06 27.77 22.87
N GLY A 33 14.35 28.05 23.06
CA GLY A 33 15.15 27.65 24.24
C GLY A 33 15.39 26.12 24.33
N VAL A 34 15.37 25.42 23.20
CA VAL A 34 15.48 23.95 23.13
C VAL A 34 16.73 23.48 22.35
N GLU A 35 17.69 24.34 22.11
CA GLU A 35 18.88 24.03 21.30
C GLU A 35 19.78 22.96 21.91
N LYS A 36 19.61 22.65 23.20
CA LYS A 36 20.36 21.59 23.93
C LYS A 36 19.59 20.30 24.11
N GLU A 37 18.31 20.31 23.71
CA GLU A 37 17.43 19.15 23.85
C GLU A 37 17.72 18.08 22.78
N LYS A 38 17.10 16.90 22.96
CA LYS A 38 17.13 15.84 21.94
C LYS A 38 16.20 16.23 20.79
N ILE A 39 16.76 16.34 19.59
CA ILE A 39 16.02 16.68 18.37
C ILE A 39 15.75 15.41 17.58
N GLY A 40 14.48 14.98 17.55
CA GLY A 40 14.04 13.83 16.78
C GLY A 40 13.91 14.18 15.29
N ILE A 41 14.55 13.41 14.41
CA ILE A 41 14.46 13.55 12.96
C ILE A 41 14.09 12.20 12.37
N ASP A 42 13.08 12.17 11.51
CA ASP A 42 12.59 10.96 10.88
C ASP A 42 13.31 10.63 9.56
N ASN A 43 13.74 11.64 8.82
CA ASN A 43 14.50 11.46 7.58
C ASN A 43 15.54 12.59 7.43
N LEU A 44 16.76 12.22 7.12
CA LEU A 44 17.87 13.15 6.96
C LEU A 44 18.92 12.54 6.02
N ASP A 45 19.42 13.34 5.08
CA ASP A 45 20.56 12.92 4.27
C ASP A 45 21.91 13.14 4.98
N MET A 46 22.96 12.57 4.44
CA MET A 46 24.29 12.61 5.05
C MET A 46 24.86 14.04 5.17
N PRO A 47 24.77 14.91 4.14
CA PRO A 47 25.26 16.29 4.27
C PRO A 47 24.61 17.08 5.40
N ALA A 48 23.29 16.93 5.56
CA ALA A 48 22.55 17.57 6.65
C ALA A 48 22.96 17.02 8.02
N LEU A 49 23.09 15.69 8.14
CA LEU A 49 23.56 15.07 9.38
C LEU A 49 24.95 15.58 9.80
N GLU A 50 25.85 15.69 8.84
CA GLU A 50 27.20 16.25 9.10
C GLU A 50 27.16 17.71 9.55
N ALA A 51 26.31 18.53 8.93
CA ALA A 51 26.11 19.91 9.30
C ALA A 51 25.54 20.04 10.72
N PHE A 52 24.54 19.24 11.08
CA PHE A 52 23.99 19.22 12.44
C PHE A 52 24.99 18.78 13.48
N LYS A 53 25.79 17.76 13.20
CA LYS A 53 26.91 17.33 14.09
C LYS A 53 27.94 18.43 14.32
N LYS A 54 28.28 19.20 13.28
CA LYS A 54 29.23 20.34 13.39
C LYS A 54 28.70 21.43 14.33
N LEU A 55 27.38 21.63 14.41
CA LEU A 55 26.76 22.57 15.34
C LEU A 55 26.53 21.99 16.74
N GLY A 56 26.92 20.73 16.98
CA GLY A 56 26.76 20.07 18.28
C GLY A 56 25.29 19.71 18.62
N MET A 57 24.43 19.60 17.62
CA MET A 57 23.04 19.24 17.84
C MET A 57 22.91 17.79 18.33
N ASN A 58 22.05 17.56 19.32
CA ASN A 58 21.75 16.24 19.87
C ASN A 58 20.68 15.53 19.03
N ILE A 59 21.08 14.95 17.89
CA ILE A 59 20.17 14.30 16.95
C ILE A 59 19.88 12.87 17.37
N VAL A 60 18.59 12.52 17.41
CA VAL A 60 18.09 11.17 17.69
C VAL A 60 17.10 10.72 16.61
N ASN A 61 16.88 9.42 16.49
CA ASN A 61 15.88 8.88 15.59
C ASN A 61 14.47 9.28 16.04
N GLY A 62 13.81 10.13 15.26
CA GLY A 62 12.45 10.61 15.49
C GLY A 62 11.37 9.71 14.91
N TRP A 63 11.73 8.81 13.97
CA TRP A 63 10.80 7.93 13.28
C TRP A 63 9.81 7.19 14.20
N PRO A 64 10.25 6.54 15.30
CA PRO A 64 9.31 5.82 16.17
C PRO A 64 8.26 6.72 16.82
N ALA A 65 8.57 7.98 17.11
CA ALA A 65 7.62 8.93 17.69
C ALA A 65 6.60 9.39 16.67
N VAL A 66 7.06 9.80 15.49
CA VAL A 66 6.20 10.24 14.37
C VAL A 66 5.31 9.09 13.90
N SER A 67 5.87 7.90 13.76
CA SER A 67 5.15 6.69 13.35
C SER A 67 4.02 6.34 14.33
N ARG A 68 4.31 6.34 15.65
CA ARG A 68 3.26 6.09 16.66
C ARG A 68 2.16 7.15 16.67
N ALA A 69 2.49 8.40 16.36
CA ALA A 69 1.50 9.48 16.31
C ALA A 69 0.47 9.32 15.18
N ARG A 70 0.84 8.61 14.10
CA ARG A 70 0.02 8.42 12.89
C ARG A 70 -0.83 7.14 12.91
N VAL A 71 -0.42 6.13 13.68
CA VAL A 71 -0.98 4.77 13.59
C VAL A 71 -2.45 4.71 13.99
N VAL A 72 -2.86 5.43 15.06
CA VAL A 72 -4.26 5.51 15.51
C VAL A 72 -4.89 6.75 14.91
N LYS A 73 -5.93 6.54 14.10
CA LYS A 73 -6.58 7.60 13.32
C LYS A 73 -7.60 8.37 14.14
N THR A 74 -7.65 9.67 13.96
CA THR A 74 -8.73 10.52 14.44
C THR A 74 -10.01 10.28 13.63
N ARG A 75 -11.15 10.83 14.08
CA ARG A 75 -12.42 10.74 13.32
C ARG A 75 -12.33 11.41 11.94
N ASP A 76 -11.67 12.55 11.88
CA ASP A 76 -11.53 13.30 10.63
C ASP A 76 -10.65 12.53 9.63
N GLU A 77 -9.54 11.93 10.09
CA GLU A 77 -8.70 11.07 9.26
C GLU A 77 -9.48 9.85 8.73
N ILE A 78 -10.35 9.25 9.54
CA ILE A 78 -11.19 8.13 9.11
C ILE A 78 -12.15 8.55 7.98
N GLU A 79 -12.75 9.74 8.04
CA GLU A 79 -13.62 10.23 6.97
C GLU A 79 -12.84 10.53 5.68
N LEU A 80 -11.61 11.04 5.78
CA LEU A 80 -10.73 11.24 4.62
C LEU A 80 -10.31 9.92 3.98
N LEU A 81 -10.01 8.89 4.79
CA LEU A 81 -9.71 7.55 4.31
C LEU A 81 -10.91 6.88 3.61
N LYS A 82 -12.14 7.10 4.10
CA LYS A 82 -13.36 6.64 3.41
C LYS A 82 -13.52 7.30 2.05
N GLN A 83 -13.29 8.62 1.99
CA GLN A 83 -13.36 9.37 0.74
C GLN A 83 -12.32 8.85 -0.26
N ALA A 84 -11.08 8.68 0.18
CA ALA A 84 -10.00 8.13 -0.63
C ALA A 84 -10.36 6.73 -1.16
N SER A 85 -10.79 5.81 -0.30
CA SER A 85 -11.21 4.45 -0.69
C SER A 85 -12.34 4.47 -1.72
N SER A 86 -13.31 5.38 -1.61
CA SER A 86 -14.42 5.50 -2.57
C SER A 86 -13.96 5.91 -3.97
N ILE A 87 -12.89 6.71 -4.08
CA ILE A 87 -12.29 7.06 -5.38
C ILE A 87 -11.61 5.84 -5.99
N GLY A 88 -10.87 5.07 -5.17
CA GLY A 88 -10.25 3.82 -5.59
C GLY A 88 -11.28 2.80 -6.08
N ASP A 89 -12.38 2.61 -5.34
CA ASP A 89 -13.50 1.74 -5.74
C ASP A 89 -14.08 2.15 -7.09
N ALA A 90 -14.30 3.45 -7.31
CA ALA A 90 -14.81 3.96 -8.57
C ALA A 90 -13.84 3.72 -9.74
N ALA A 91 -12.52 3.82 -9.50
CA ALA A 91 -11.50 3.48 -10.49
C ALA A 91 -11.53 1.99 -10.84
N MET A 92 -11.56 1.12 -9.83
CA MET A 92 -11.66 -0.33 -10.03
C MET A 92 -12.94 -0.73 -10.78
N TRP A 93 -14.06 -0.07 -10.48
CA TRP A 93 -15.31 -0.28 -11.20
C TRP A 93 -15.15 0.06 -12.70
N LYS A 94 -14.53 1.22 -13.01
CA LYS A 94 -14.23 1.62 -14.39
C LYS A 94 -13.31 0.62 -15.09
N ILE A 95 -12.31 0.10 -14.40
CA ILE A 95 -11.44 -0.93 -14.95
C ILE A 95 -12.27 -2.16 -15.33
N LYS A 96 -13.03 -2.71 -14.39
CA LYS A 96 -13.78 -3.94 -14.57
C LYS A 96 -14.84 -3.84 -15.68
N TYR A 97 -15.58 -2.75 -15.72
CA TYR A 97 -16.79 -2.66 -16.55
C TYR A 97 -16.61 -1.86 -17.84
N GLU A 98 -15.59 -0.98 -17.92
CA GLU A 98 -15.45 -0.12 -19.09
C GLU A 98 -14.11 -0.29 -19.83
N TRP A 99 -12.99 -0.43 -19.11
CA TRP A 99 -11.68 -0.33 -19.72
C TRP A 99 -11.03 -1.67 -20.02
N LEU A 100 -11.28 -2.70 -19.20
CA LEU A 100 -10.66 -4.01 -19.36
C LEU A 100 -11.34 -4.79 -20.49
N LYS A 101 -10.61 -4.93 -21.59
CA LYS A 101 -11.04 -5.71 -22.75
C LYS A 101 -9.81 -6.27 -23.49
N PRO A 102 -9.97 -7.37 -24.26
CA PRO A 102 -8.88 -7.91 -25.07
C PRO A 102 -8.33 -6.85 -26.04
N GLY A 103 -7.01 -6.77 -26.15
CA GLY A 103 -6.31 -5.87 -27.05
C GLY A 103 -5.93 -4.51 -26.44
N VAL A 104 -6.40 -4.18 -25.23
CA VAL A 104 -5.87 -3.00 -24.51
C VAL A 104 -4.51 -3.36 -23.89
N ARG A 105 -3.61 -2.39 -23.79
CA ARG A 105 -2.32 -2.59 -23.12
C ARG A 105 -2.46 -2.40 -21.61
N GLU A 106 -1.61 -3.07 -20.83
CA GLU A 106 -1.49 -2.85 -19.39
C GLU A 106 -1.29 -1.36 -19.10
N ARG A 107 -0.38 -0.70 -19.82
CA ARG A 107 -0.08 0.74 -19.70
C ARG A 107 -1.23 1.67 -20.06
N GLU A 108 -2.14 1.25 -20.94
CA GLU A 108 -3.34 2.03 -21.28
C GLU A 108 -4.35 2.03 -20.13
N ILE A 109 -4.46 0.91 -19.39
CA ILE A 109 -5.27 0.86 -18.17
C ILE A 109 -4.64 1.76 -17.09
N GLU A 110 -3.34 1.63 -16.87
CA GLU A 110 -2.59 2.50 -15.94
C GLU A 110 -2.84 3.98 -16.23
N ALA A 111 -2.67 4.42 -17.49
CA ALA A 111 -2.88 5.81 -17.89
C ALA A 111 -4.30 6.30 -17.61
N LYS A 112 -5.32 5.47 -17.86
CA LYS A 112 -6.73 5.80 -17.56
C LYS A 112 -7.00 5.92 -16.06
N VAL A 113 -6.36 5.07 -15.24
CA VAL A 113 -6.47 5.17 -13.78
C VAL A 113 -5.86 6.48 -13.30
N HIS A 114 -4.66 6.86 -13.80
CA HIS A 114 -4.03 8.13 -13.47
C HIS A 114 -4.96 9.33 -13.79
N GLU A 115 -5.46 9.41 -15.02
CA GLU A 115 -6.39 10.47 -15.46
C GLU A 115 -7.63 10.54 -14.55
N PHE A 116 -8.30 9.40 -14.37
CA PHE A 116 -9.52 9.29 -13.59
C PHE A 116 -9.36 9.74 -12.13
N MET A 117 -8.28 9.34 -11.49
CA MET A 117 -8.03 9.65 -10.08
C MET A 117 -7.64 11.11 -9.88
N LEU A 118 -6.79 11.67 -10.76
CA LEU A 118 -6.41 13.08 -10.71
C LEU A 118 -7.62 14.00 -10.94
N GLU A 119 -8.52 13.68 -11.88
CA GLU A 119 -9.77 14.41 -12.09
C GLU A 119 -10.67 14.43 -10.84
N ARG A 120 -10.52 13.48 -9.92
CA ARG A 120 -11.31 13.35 -8.68
C ARG A 120 -10.59 13.88 -7.45
N GLY A 121 -9.51 14.62 -7.66
CA GLY A 121 -8.80 15.31 -6.60
C GLY A 121 -7.76 14.48 -5.88
N CYS A 122 -7.36 13.31 -6.42
CA CYS A 122 -6.15 12.66 -5.91
C CYS A 122 -4.95 13.57 -6.17
N GLU A 123 -4.08 13.70 -5.19
CA GLU A 123 -2.98 14.67 -5.23
C GLU A 123 -1.74 14.07 -5.92
N ILE A 124 -1.47 12.81 -5.66
CA ILE A 124 -0.33 12.08 -6.21
C ILE A 124 -0.76 10.65 -6.54
N ILE A 125 -0.43 10.20 -7.73
CA ILE A 125 -0.48 8.78 -8.04
C ILE A 125 0.91 8.21 -7.75
N TYR A 126 0.99 7.40 -6.70
CA TYR A 126 2.28 6.88 -6.23
C TYR A 126 2.77 5.76 -7.15
N ASP A 127 1.97 4.71 -7.29
CA ASP A 127 2.15 3.73 -8.35
C ASP A 127 0.83 3.00 -8.68
N ILE A 128 0.69 2.59 -9.92
CA ILE A 128 -0.41 1.75 -10.39
C ILE A 128 0.21 0.52 -11.04
N ILE A 129 -0.03 -0.64 -10.45
CA ILE A 129 0.38 -1.90 -11.05
C ILE A 129 -0.79 -2.42 -11.89
N VAL A 130 -0.51 -2.74 -13.16
CA VAL A 130 -1.41 -3.50 -14.01
C VAL A 130 -0.59 -4.64 -14.62
N ALA A 131 -0.83 -5.85 -14.17
CA ALA A 131 -0.15 -7.03 -14.65
C ALA A 131 -1.15 -8.06 -15.16
N SER A 132 -0.91 -8.63 -16.35
CA SER A 132 -1.87 -9.53 -16.99
C SER A 132 -1.24 -10.84 -17.46
N GLY A 133 -1.98 -11.94 -17.34
CA GLY A 133 -1.54 -13.27 -17.74
C GLY A 133 -0.19 -13.63 -17.12
N GLY A 134 0.79 -14.05 -17.91
CA GLY A 134 2.12 -14.40 -17.40
C GLY A 134 2.88 -13.28 -16.70
N ASN A 135 2.49 -11.99 -16.88
CA ASN A 135 3.11 -10.88 -16.15
C ASN A 135 2.66 -10.80 -14.68
N THR A 136 1.62 -11.52 -14.29
CA THR A 136 1.21 -11.61 -12.87
C THR A 136 2.20 -12.41 -12.02
N SER A 137 3.13 -13.15 -12.65
CA SER A 137 4.16 -13.95 -11.99
C SER A 137 5.55 -13.69 -12.60
N PRO A 138 6.63 -13.49 -11.81
CA PRO A 138 6.56 -13.29 -10.35
C PRO A 138 6.00 -11.92 -9.98
N TYR A 139 5.46 -11.81 -8.81
CA TYR A 139 5.09 -10.55 -8.20
C TYR A 139 6.39 -9.79 -7.81
N ARG A 140 6.56 -8.54 -8.02
CA ARG A 140 5.72 -7.43 -8.47
C ARG A 140 6.23 -6.93 -9.83
N ARG A 141 5.33 -6.56 -10.76
CA ARG A 141 5.72 -5.99 -12.06
C ARG A 141 4.87 -4.75 -12.36
N TRP A 142 5.54 -3.73 -12.89
CA TRP A 142 4.90 -2.54 -13.42
C TRP A 142 4.15 -2.84 -14.71
N ALA A 143 3.19 -1.99 -15.07
CA ALA A 143 2.50 -2.06 -16.33
C ALA A 143 3.47 -1.97 -17.54
N THR A 144 3.22 -2.80 -18.53
CA THR A 144 4.03 -2.91 -19.73
C THR A 144 3.21 -2.62 -20.99
N ASP A 145 3.85 -2.69 -22.17
CA ASP A 145 3.16 -2.62 -23.46
C ASP A 145 2.50 -3.94 -23.86
N LYS A 146 2.47 -4.95 -22.98
CA LYS A 146 1.77 -6.21 -23.24
C LYS A 146 0.28 -5.94 -23.50
N LEU A 147 -0.21 -6.51 -24.61
CA LEU A 147 -1.64 -6.57 -24.90
C LEU A 147 -2.31 -7.59 -23.96
N ILE A 148 -3.31 -7.13 -23.22
CA ILE A 148 -4.16 -7.99 -22.40
C ILE A 148 -4.97 -8.89 -23.33
N ARG A 149 -4.97 -10.19 -23.05
CA ARG A 149 -5.62 -11.19 -23.88
C ARG A 149 -6.90 -11.69 -23.22
N GLN A 150 -7.82 -12.16 -24.03
CA GLN A 150 -8.96 -12.91 -23.51
C GLN A 150 -8.47 -14.08 -22.66
N GLY A 151 -9.00 -14.19 -21.46
CA GLY A 151 -8.65 -15.24 -20.51
C GLY A 151 -7.45 -14.91 -19.60
N ASP A 152 -6.79 -13.77 -19.78
CA ASP A 152 -5.80 -13.31 -18.81
C ASP A 152 -6.48 -13.00 -17.46
N LEU A 153 -5.88 -13.44 -16.36
CA LEU A 153 -6.08 -12.81 -15.06
C LEU A 153 -5.33 -11.48 -15.07
N VAL A 154 -5.96 -10.45 -14.54
CA VAL A 154 -5.40 -9.09 -14.53
C VAL A 154 -5.42 -8.59 -13.10
N ILE A 155 -4.24 -8.46 -12.52
CA ILE A 155 -4.03 -7.84 -11.21
C ILE A 155 -3.93 -6.35 -11.43
N VAL A 156 -4.74 -5.59 -10.70
CA VAL A 156 -4.64 -4.14 -10.61
C VAL A 156 -4.45 -3.75 -9.15
N ASP A 157 -3.40 -2.98 -8.91
CA ASP A 157 -3.00 -2.48 -7.60
C ASP A 157 -2.94 -0.95 -7.67
N ILE A 158 -3.73 -0.28 -6.86
CA ILE A 158 -3.83 1.18 -6.83
C ILE A 158 -3.18 1.72 -5.57
N ASN A 159 -2.05 2.41 -5.76
CA ASN A 159 -1.35 3.14 -4.71
C ASN A 159 -1.38 4.63 -5.04
N ALA A 160 -2.22 5.39 -4.37
CA ALA A 160 -2.41 6.80 -4.65
C ALA A 160 -2.72 7.62 -3.40
N VAL A 161 -2.38 8.89 -3.46
CA VAL A 161 -2.76 9.88 -2.44
C VAL A 161 -4.09 10.49 -2.83
N GLY A 162 -5.11 10.20 -2.07
CA GLY A 162 -6.44 10.79 -2.21
C GLY A 162 -6.47 12.26 -1.78
N PRO A 163 -7.65 12.89 -1.84
CA PRO A 163 -7.81 14.26 -1.35
C PRO A 163 -7.35 14.39 0.11
N SER A 164 -6.69 15.51 0.42
CA SER A 164 -6.16 15.82 1.76
C SER A 164 -5.01 14.91 2.23
N GLY A 165 -4.28 14.28 1.31
CA GLY A 165 -3.03 13.61 1.61
C GLY A 165 -3.14 12.19 2.14
N TYR A 166 -4.33 11.55 2.13
CA TYR A 166 -4.51 10.18 2.64
C TYR A 166 -4.43 9.14 1.53
N PHE A 167 -3.64 8.09 1.77
CA PHE A 167 -3.36 7.04 0.79
C PHE A 167 -4.55 6.09 0.59
N ILE A 168 -4.65 5.62 -0.65
CA ILE A 168 -5.41 4.46 -1.10
C ILE A 168 -4.39 3.39 -1.44
N ASP A 169 -4.64 2.17 -1.01
CA ASP A 169 -3.82 1.01 -1.36
C ASP A 169 -4.67 -0.25 -1.33
N PHE A 170 -5.11 -0.72 -2.50
CA PHE A 170 -5.82 -1.99 -2.56
C PHE A 170 -5.77 -2.65 -3.93
N VAL A 171 -5.93 -3.96 -3.94
CA VAL A 171 -5.79 -4.79 -5.13
C VAL A 171 -7.07 -5.54 -5.47
N ARG A 172 -7.34 -5.61 -6.77
CA ARG A 172 -8.30 -6.56 -7.35
C ARG A 172 -7.68 -7.37 -8.46
N CYS A 173 -8.14 -8.60 -8.57
CA CYS A 173 -7.80 -9.50 -9.67
C CYS A 173 -9.06 -9.75 -10.51
N PHE A 174 -8.99 -9.41 -11.79
CA PHE A 174 -10.09 -9.56 -12.74
C PHE A 174 -9.76 -10.62 -13.79
N LYS A 175 -10.80 -11.20 -14.40
CA LYS A 175 -10.67 -12.03 -15.59
C LYS A 175 -10.98 -11.19 -16.83
N CYS A 176 -10.07 -11.13 -17.79
CA CYS A 176 -10.32 -10.44 -19.05
C CYS A 176 -11.32 -11.22 -19.91
N ALA A 177 -12.48 -10.62 -20.20
CA ALA A 177 -13.58 -11.22 -20.94
C ALA A 177 -13.32 -11.36 -22.43
N GLY A 178 -14.21 -12.07 -23.14
CA GLY A 178 -14.19 -12.26 -24.57
C GLY A 178 -14.39 -10.98 -25.41
N PRO A 179 -14.41 -11.09 -26.75
CA PRO A 179 -14.29 -9.96 -27.69
C PRO A 179 -15.42 -8.94 -27.65
N TYR A 180 -16.52 -9.23 -26.98
CA TYR A 180 -17.68 -8.33 -26.92
C TYR A 180 -17.73 -7.45 -25.68
N GLY A 181 -16.63 -7.41 -24.92
CA GLY A 181 -16.56 -6.56 -23.72
C GLY A 181 -17.55 -6.98 -22.62
N GLY A 182 -17.21 -6.69 -21.42
CA GLY A 182 -17.99 -7.07 -20.26
C GLY A 182 -17.24 -8.08 -19.39
N ALA A 183 -17.35 -7.91 -18.12
CA ALA A 183 -16.54 -8.51 -17.07
C ALA A 183 -16.64 -10.04 -16.93
N GLN A 184 -17.20 -10.75 -17.87
CA GLN A 184 -17.60 -12.15 -17.68
C GLN A 184 -16.93 -13.12 -18.66
N ALA A 185 -15.59 -13.11 -18.72
CA ALA A 185 -14.95 -14.34 -19.11
C ALA A 185 -15.09 -15.31 -17.94
N LYS A 186 -15.65 -16.48 -18.19
CA LYS A 186 -15.78 -17.49 -17.14
C LYS A 186 -14.42 -17.92 -16.64
N MET A 187 -14.24 -17.90 -15.34
CA MET A 187 -13.05 -18.48 -14.71
C MET A 187 -13.08 -20.01 -14.86
N THR A 188 -11.91 -20.61 -15.10
CA THR A 188 -11.74 -22.07 -15.01
C THR A 188 -11.83 -22.52 -13.55
N GLY A 189 -12.10 -23.81 -13.32
CA GLY A 189 -12.14 -24.36 -11.96
C GLY A 189 -10.87 -24.05 -11.16
N LYS A 190 -9.70 -24.22 -11.77
CA LYS A 190 -8.40 -23.91 -11.12
C LYS A 190 -8.20 -22.42 -10.81
N GLU A 191 -8.71 -21.54 -11.63
CA GLU A 191 -8.66 -20.09 -11.36
C GLU A 191 -9.63 -19.71 -10.23
N ILE A 192 -10.79 -20.36 -10.16
CA ILE A 192 -11.74 -20.22 -9.06
C ILE A 192 -11.09 -20.69 -7.74
N ASP A 193 -10.45 -21.85 -7.75
CA ASP A 193 -9.79 -22.41 -6.58
C ASP A 193 -8.65 -21.51 -6.10
N LEU A 194 -7.83 -21.01 -7.03
CA LEU A 194 -6.76 -20.05 -6.74
C LEU A 194 -7.31 -18.74 -6.15
N TYR A 195 -8.35 -18.18 -6.76
CA TYR A 195 -8.96 -16.94 -6.28
C TYR A 195 -9.54 -17.10 -4.87
N ARG A 196 -10.21 -18.23 -4.62
CA ARG A 196 -10.77 -18.58 -3.30
C ARG A 196 -9.70 -18.77 -2.24
N GLU A 197 -8.59 -19.43 -2.58
CA GLU A 197 -7.46 -19.59 -1.67
C GLU A 197 -6.92 -18.23 -1.21
N VAL A 198 -6.73 -17.29 -2.14
CA VAL A 198 -6.27 -15.93 -1.84
C VAL A 198 -7.32 -15.17 -1.02
N TYR A 199 -8.58 -15.24 -1.42
CA TYR A 199 -9.70 -14.60 -0.71
C TYR A 199 -9.82 -15.10 0.73
N ASP A 200 -9.91 -16.41 0.93
CA ASP A 200 -10.09 -17.01 2.25
C ASP A 200 -8.92 -16.70 3.19
N SER A 201 -7.70 -16.76 2.65
CA SER A 201 -6.49 -16.43 3.41
C SER A 201 -6.50 -14.97 3.88
N MET A 202 -6.82 -14.04 2.99
CA MET A 202 -6.90 -12.62 3.32
C MET A 202 -8.01 -12.34 4.35
N TYR A 203 -9.20 -12.89 4.15
CA TYR A 203 -10.33 -12.68 5.07
C TYR A 203 -10.09 -13.33 6.43
N ALA A 204 -9.40 -14.47 6.49
CA ALA A 204 -8.95 -15.05 7.77
C ALA A 204 -8.03 -14.07 8.53
N GLY A 205 -7.14 -13.38 7.83
CA GLY A 205 -6.31 -12.32 8.40
C GLY A 205 -7.11 -11.09 8.84
N ILE A 206 -8.09 -10.65 8.03
CA ILE A 206 -8.99 -9.53 8.35
C ILE A 206 -9.73 -9.79 9.66
N GLU A 207 -10.25 -11.00 9.88
CA GLU A 207 -10.96 -11.38 11.11
C GLU A 207 -10.09 -11.24 12.38
N GLN A 208 -8.77 -11.25 12.24
CA GLN A 208 -7.84 -11.07 13.35
C GLN A 208 -7.49 -9.59 13.60
N LEU A 209 -7.91 -8.65 12.74
CA LEU A 209 -7.72 -7.21 12.94
C LEU A 209 -8.70 -6.70 14.02
N ARG A 210 -8.50 -7.13 15.25
CA ARG A 210 -9.35 -6.82 16.42
C ARG A 210 -8.55 -6.16 17.53
N VAL A 211 -9.20 -5.28 18.27
CA VAL A 211 -8.60 -4.65 19.44
C VAL A 211 -8.13 -5.72 20.44
N GLY A 212 -6.87 -5.60 20.86
CA GLY A 212 -6.23 -6.52 21.80
C GLY A 212 -5.51 -7.70 21.16
N ASN A 213 -5.76 -8.02 19.89
CA ASN A 213 -4.92 -8.93 19.13
C ASN A 213 -3.58 -8.27 18.79
N THR A 214 -2.66 -9.05 18.27
CA THR A 214 -1.34 -8.61 17.85
C THR A 214 -1.11 -8.85 16.36
N SER A 215 -0.08 -8.22 15.79
CA SER A 215 0.37 -8.49 14.43
C SER A 215 0.74 -9.99 14.20
N ALA A 216 1.14 -10.71 15.26
CA ALA A 216 1.41 -12.14 15.18
C ALA A 216 0.13 -12.96 15.00
N ASP A 217 -0.98 -12.54 15.62
CA ASP A 217 -2.27 -13.24 15.48
C ASP A 217 -2.81 -13.10 14.06
N VAL A 218 -2.69 -11.91 13.45
CA VAL A 218 -3.03 -11.70 12.04
C VAL A 218 -2.20 -12.60 11.14
N VAL A 219 -0.88 -12.62 11.30
CA VAL A 219 0.04 -13.38 10.45
C VAL A 219 -0.18 -14.88 10.57
N LYS A 220 -0.51 -15.39 11.76
CA LYS A 220 -0.83 -16.82 11.98
C LYS A 220 -2.09 -17.28 11.24
N ALA A 221 -3.01 -16.38 10.93
CA ALA A 221 -4.23 -16.71 10.21
C ALA A 221 -3.99 -17.03 8.73
N PHE A 222 -2.89 -16.55 8.16
CA PHE A 222 -2.49 -16.88 6.80
C PHE A 222 -1.88 -18.30 6.76
N PRO A 223 -2.10 -19.08 5.67
CA PRO A 223 -1.51 -20.39 5.53
C PRO A 223 0.02 -20.33 5.48
N GLU A 224 0.67 -21.43 5.86
CA GLU A 224 2.09 -21.62 5.61
C GLU A 224 2.27 -22.06 4.15
N TYR A 225 3.02 -21.27 3.39
CA TYR A 225 3.36 -21.60 2.01
C TYR A 225 4.75 -22.25 1.97
N ASP A 226 4.90 -23.18 1.05
CA ASP A 226 6.18 -23.79 0.73
C ASP A 226 7.02 -22.77 -0.06
N ASP A 227 8.12 -22.30 0.53
CA ASP A 227 9.04 -21.35 -0.10
C ASP A 227 9.65 -21.89 -1.39
N ASP A 228 9.89 -23.20 -1.48
CA ASP A 228 10.41 -23.85 -2.69
C ASP A 228 9.40 -23.80 -3.85
N LYS A 229 8.10 -23.80 -3.51
CA LYS A 229 7.01 -23.80 -4.47
C LYS A 229 6.60 -22.41 -4.96
N TYR A 230 6.65 -21.39 -4.08
CA TYR A 230 6.10 -20.07 -4.34
C TYR A 230 7.15 -18.93 -4.31
N GLY A 231 8.43 -19.25 -4.10
CA GLY A 231 9.48 -18.27 -3.92
C GLY A 231 9.39 -17.58 -2.55
N THR A 232 9.94 -16.41 -2.39
CA THR A 232 10.16 -15.69 -1.12
C THR A 232 8.91 -15.35 -0.29
N VAL A 233 7.98 -16.28 -0.12
CA VAL A 233 6.73 -16.06 0.63
C VAL A 233 6.99 -15.80 2.11
N THR A 234 8.09 -16.33 2.68
CA THR A 234 8.48 -16.06 4.07
C THR A 234 8.66 -14.56 4.35
N LEU A 235 9.05 -13.78 3.35
CA LEU A 235 9.21 -12.33 3.43
C LEU A 235 7.96 -11.57 2.99
N GLN A 236 6.89 -12.27 2.62
CA GLN A 236 5.67 -11.66 2.16
C GLN A 236 5.09 -10.75 3.25
N GLN A 237 4.74 -9.56 2.85
CA GLN A 237 3.90 -8.66 3.60
C GLN A 237 2.46 -9.16 3.53
N PHE A 238 1.81 -9.29 4.69
CA PHE A 238 0.39 -9.62 4.76
C PHE A 238 -0.47 -8.40 5.07
N ALA A 239 0.08 -7.43 5.81
CA ALA A 239 -0.57 -6.16 6.06
C ALA A 239 0.44 -5.09 6.45
N HIS A 240 0.05 -3.84 6.26
CA HIS A 240 0.76 -2.68 6.83
C HIS A 240 -0.23 -1.59 7.22
N SER A 241 0.15 -0.78 8.20
CA SER A 241 -0.62 0.43 8.48
C SER A 241 -0.46 1.44 7.34
N ILE A 242 -1.54 2.12 7.02
CA ILE A 242 -1.62 3.12 5.96
C ILE A 242 -2.34 4.37 6.46
N GLY A 243 -2.01 5.53 5.91
CA GLY A 243 -2.62 6.81 6.27
C GLY A 243 -2.09 7.96 5.42
N ILE A 244 -1.39 8.92 6.02
CA ILE A 244 -0.72 10.01 5.28
C ILE A 244 0.60 9.58 4.64
N THR A 245 1.05 8.36 4.90
CA THR A 245 2.09 7.67 4.16
C THR A 245 1.63 6.28 3.79
N LEU A 246 2.14 5.74 2.70
CA LEU A 246 1.81 4.39 2.24
C LEU A 246 2.14 3.34 3.31
N TYR A 247 3.24 3.52 4.02
CA TYR A 247 3.68 2.63 5.10
C TYR A 247 3.82 3.41 6.40
N GLU A 248 3.00 3.08 7.39
CA GLU A 248 3.01 3.69 8.72
C GLU A 248 3.14 2.64 9.81
N GLY A 249 4.09 2.82 10.73
CA GLY A 249 4.19 2.09 11.99
C GLY A 249 4.28 0.58 11.90
N MET A 250 3.20 -0.10 11.57
CA MET A 250 3.12 -1.55 11.65
C MET A 250 3.27 -2.20 10.28
N TRP A 251 4.22 -3.13 10.20
CA TRP A 251 4.42 -4.02 9.06
C TRP A 251 4.22 -5.45 9.51
N MET A 252 3.30 -6.18 8.90
CA MET A 252 2.96 -7.54 9.28
C MET A 252 3.52 -8.53 8.27
N SER A 253 4.48 -9.31 8.71
CA SER A 253 5.02 -10.43 7.95
C SER A 253 5.45 -11.54 8.89
N ARG A 254 5.57 -12.75 8.37
CA ARG A 254 5.99 -13.89 9.15
C ARG A 254 7.41 -13.73 9.71
N ALA A 255 8.29 -13.06 8.94
CA ALA A 255 9.67 -12.79 9.34
C ALA A 255 9.80 -11.88 10.57
N TYR A 256 8.85 -10.95 10.75
CA TYR A 256 8.95 -9.92 11.80
C TYR A 256 7.91 -10.08 12.89
N SER A 257 6.63 -10.26 12.54
CA SER A 257 5.53 -10.20 13.51
C SER A 257 5.56 -11.34 14.52
N MET A 258 6.03 -12.51 14.12
CA MET A 258 6.15 -13.65 15.04
C MET A 258 7.16 -13.40 16.16
N LYS A 259 8.24 -12.68 15.87
CA LYS A 259 9.30 -12.35 16.82
C LYS A 259 9.07 -11.04 17.56
N TYR A 260 8.41 -10.09 16.91
CA TYR A 260 8.17 -8.74 17.41
C TYR A 260 6.68 -8.38 17.27
N PRO A 261 5.79 -9.06 18.02
CA PRO A 261 4.35 -8.80 17.95
C PRO A 261 4.06 -7.38 18.43
N ALA A 262 3.19 -6.69 17.69
CA ALA A 262 2.72 -5.36 18.03
C ALA A 262 1.20 -5.38 18.24
N GLU A 263 0.72 -4.69 19.28
CA GLU A 263 -0.69 -4.64 19.67
C GLU A 263 -1.53 -3.89 18.64
N ILE A 264 -2.70 -4.44 18.31
CA ILE A 264 -3.71 -3.82 17.46
C ILE A 264 -4.68 -3.02 18.33
N LYS A 265 -4.87 -1.74 17.97
CA LYS A 265 -5.72 -0.79 18.72
C LYS A 265 -6.88 -0.31 17.86
N GLU A 266 -7.93 0.15 18.52
CA GLU A 266 -9.05 0.82 17.88
C GLU A 266 -8.57 2.00 17.03
N HIS A 267 -9.21 2.21 15.89
CA HIS A 267 -8.90 3.24 14.90
C HIS A 267 -7.54 3.08 14.18
N MET A 268 -6.86 1.96 14.32
CA MET A 268 -5.80 1.60 13.38
C MET A 268 -6.41 1.27 12.02
N TYR A 269 -5.70 1.61 10.94
CA TYR A 269 -6.13 1.40 9.57
C TYR A 269 -5.05 0.69 8.79
N PHE A 270 -5.44 -0.37 8.08
CA PHE A 270 -4.51 -1.28 7.40
C PHE A 270 -4.89 -1.50 5.95
N ALA A 271 -3.88 -1.62 5.10
CA ALA A 271 -3.93 -2.39 3.88
C ALA A 271 -3.56 -3.83 4.24
N ILE A 272 -4.41 -4.80 3.90
CA ILE A 272 -4.21 -6.23 4.17
C ILE A 272 -4.36 -7.03 2.89
N GLU A 273 -3.36 -7.85 2.59
CA GLU A 273 -3.15 -8.41 1.27
C GLU A 273 -2.56 -9.82 1.29
N THR A 274 -2.77 -10.56 0.23
CA THR A 274 -1.99 -11.76 -0.06
C THR A 274 -2.05 -12.11 -1.54
N PHE A 275 -1.12 -12.94 -1.98
CA PHE A 275 -1.16 -13.49 -3.32
C PHE A 275 -0.85 -14.99 -3.31
N ALA A 276 -1.30 -15.70 -4.31
CA ALA A 276 -0.89 -17.08 -4.55
C ALA A 276 -0.80 -17.36 -6.05
N GLY A 277 -0.04 -18.40 -6.38
CA GLY A 277 0.02 -19.01 -7.69
C GLY A 277 -0.41 -20.47 -7.62
N HIS A 278 -0.76 -21.06 -8.74
CA HIS A 278 -1.05 -22.49 -8.85
C HIS A 278 -0.03 -23.14 -9.78
N PRO A 279 0.55 -24.31 -9.45
CA PRO A 279 1.60 -24.93 -10.27
C PRO A 279 1.22 -25.20 -11.74
N GLU A 280 -0.06 -25.37 -11.99
CA GLU A 280 -0.59 -25.65 -13.33
C GLU A 280 -1.13 -24.39 -14.05
N LEU A 281 -1.06 -23.22 -13.42
CA LEU A 281 -1.46 -21.95 -14.01
C LEU A 281 -0.24 -21.05 -14.25
N PRO A 282 -0.08 -20.45 -15.43
CA PRO A 282 1.00 -19.53 -15.71
C PRO A 282 0.75 -18.12 -15.14
N GLN A 283 -0.26 -17.96 -14.32
CA GLN A 283 -0.74 -16.68 -13.76
C GLN A 283 -1.04 -16.84 -12.28
N THR A 284 -1.00 -15.71 -11.57
CA THR A 284 -1.25 -15.62 -10.13
C THR A 284 -2.45 -14.74 -9.84
N CYS A 285 -2.95 -14.81 -8.61
CA CYS A 285 -3.98 -13.94 -8.08
C CYS A 285 -3.44 -13.16 -6.89
N ARG A 286 -3.79 -11.89 -6.76
CA ARG A 286 -3.54 -11.04 -5.59
C ARG A 286 -4.81 -10.27 -5.24
N LEU A 287 -5.10 -10.16 -3.96
CA LEU A 287 -6.21 -9.37 -3.42
C LEU A 287 -5.72 -8.56 -2.22
N GLU A 288 -6.33 -7.42 -2.02
CA GLU A 288 -6.05 -6.51 -0.91
C GLU A 288 -7.27 -5.69 -0.56
N GLU A 289 -7.44 -5.41 0.74
CA GLU A 289 -8.49 -4.58 1.28
C GLU A 289 -7.93 -3.50 2.21
N ASN A 290 -8.61 -2.35 2.23
CA ASN A 290 -8.37 -1.35 3.27
C ASN A 290 -9.35 -1.53 4.43
N VAL A 291 -8.81 -1.68 5.64
CA VAL A 291 -9.58 -2.13 6.81
C VAL A 291 -9.35 -1.22 8.01
N LEU A 292 -10.44 -0.69 8.58
CA LEU A 292 -10.44 0.03 9.86
C LEU A 292 -10.71 -0.95 11.01
N VAL A 293 -9.89 -0.88 12.04
CA VAL A 293 -10.15 -1.59 13.29
C VAL A 293 -11.13 -0.79 14.15
N THR A 294 -12.24 -1.39 14.53
CA THR A 294 -13.20 -0.81 15.46
C THR A 294 -13.36 -1.69 16.71
N LYS A 295 -13.97 -1.16 17.75
CA LYS A 295 -14.31 -1.95 18.97
C LYS A 295 -15.19 -3.17 18.65
N ASP A 296 -16.02 -3.09 17.62
CA ASP A 296 -16.96 -4.14 17.22
C ASP A 296 -16.33 -5.12 16.20
N GLY A 297 -15.09 -4.86 15.75
CA GLY A 297 -14.33 -5.66 14.79
C GLY A 297 -13.85 -4.87 13.58
N PRO A 298 -13.30 -5.56 12.56
CA PRO A 298 -12.79 -4.93 11.35
C PRO A 298 -13.92 -4.40 10.46
N VAL A 299 -13.72 -3.23 9.87
CA VAL A 299 -14.63 -2.61 8.89
C VAL A 299 -13.86 -2.35 7.60
N ILE A 300 -14.25 -3.04 6.52
CA ILE A 300 -13.64 -2.90 5.21
C ILE A 300 -14.18 -1.61 4.55
N PHE A 301 -13.28 -0.76 4.07
CA PHE A 301 -13.62 0.49 3.38
C PHE A 301 -13.69 0.33 1.87
N THR A 302 -12.88 -0.56 1.28
CA THR A 302 -12.94 -0.92 -0.14
C THR A 302 -14.18 -1.74 -0.43
N ARG A 303 -14.97 -1.34 -1.42
CA ARG A 303 -16.30 -1.90 -1.72
C ARG A 303 -16.40 -2.53 -3.10
N MET A 304 -15.35 -2.41 -3.92
CA MET A 304 -15.34 -3.08 -5.22
C MET A 304 -15.50 -4.58 -5.05
N GLU A 305 -16.53 -5.13 -5.69
CA GLU A 305 -16.85 -6.55 -5.57
C GLU A 305 -15.76 -7.47 -6.13
N HIS A 306 -15.66 -8.63 -5.53
CA HIS A 306 -14.84 -9.74 -6.01
C HIS A 306 -15.42 -10.39 -7.27
N MET A 307 -14.68 -11.32 -7.87
CA MET A 307 -15.17 -12.06 -9.03
C MET A 307 -16.34 -12.97 -8.62
N GLU A 308 -17.51 -12.75 -9.25
CA GLU A 308 -18.77 -13.42 -8.90
C GLU A 308 -18.66 -14.94 -8.94
N GLU A 309 -18.02 -15.50 -9.98
CA GLU A 309 -17.87 -16.95 -10.12
C GLU A 309 -17.08 -17.58 -8.97
N ALA A 310 -16.14 -16.84 -8.40
CA ALA A 310 -15.38 -17.30 -7.24
C ALA A 310 -16.19 -17.21 -5.95
N MET A 311 -17.22 -16.35 -5.89
CA MET A 311 -18.02 -16.12 -4.68
C MET A 311 -19.31 -16.95 -4.63
N VAL A 312 -19.66 -17.69 -5.68
CA VAL A 312 -20.84 -18.57 -5.66
C VAL A 312 -20.75 -19.59 -4.54
N GLY A 313 -21.77 -19.62 -3.67
CA GLY A 313 -21.86 -20.56 -2.54
C GLY A 313 -21.10 -20.13 -1.27
N ARG A 314 -20.73 -18.87 -1.19
CA ARG A 314 -20.03 -18.28 -0.01
C ARG A 314 -20.86 -17.20 0.69
#